data_75121095c9915a0040be430121c81e72
#
_entry.id   75121095c9915a0040be430121c81e72
#
_cell.length_a   1.000
_cell.length_b   1.000
_cell.length_c   1.000
_cell.angle_alpha   90.00
_cell.angle_beta   90.00
_cell.angle_gamma   90.00
#
_symmetry.space_group_name_H-M   'P 1'
#
loop_
_entity.id
_entity.type
_entity.pdbx_description
1 polymer ?
#
loop_
_entity_poly.entity_id
_entity_poly.type
_entity_poly.pdbx_seq_one_letter_code
_entity_poly.pdbx_strand_id
1 'polypeptide(L)'
;MAKGLDYSFGQPNLDTVRQQGYSFVARYLAVDGGSKVITKTEADQIRAHGLGLVLVYEQYAGRAKEGRAAGEADGQTALTQARSVGFPDTRPIYFAVDYDTTGTNQASIEEYLHGAADSTGANRVGVYGSYAVVERCFTTGSARFFWQTYAWSAGKVSTHAHILQYRNGQTVGGASVDLNESKQADFGAWGILAPALVPAPAVEPTARLSVAQQWAIDQGIMSPPVDWDRQVDYNILAWALMRARGKT
;
A
#
# COMPACT_ATOMS: atom_id res chain seq x y z
N MET A 1 5.62 7.98 -0.26
CA MET A 1 5.24 6.61 -0.62
C MET A 1 4.36 6.06 0.50
N ALA A 2 3.21 5.49 0.15
CA ALA A 2 2.29 4.90 1.14
C ALA A 2 2.72 3.46 1.43
N LYS A 3 2.68 3.04 2.70
CA LYS A 3 2.87 1.65 3.10
C LYS A 3 1.53 0.94 3.11
N GLY A 4 1.47 -0.28 2.65
CA GLY A 4 0.27 -1.10 2.64
C GLY A 4 0.55 -2.56 2.93
N LEU A 5 -0.51 -3.31 2.97
CA LEU A 5 -0.45 -4.76 3.12
C LEU A 5 -1.56 -5.43 2.31
N ASP A 6 -1.37 -6.69 2.00
CA ASP A 6 -2.42 -7.56 1.49
C ASP A 6 -2.51 -8.84 2.32
N TYR A 7 -3.68 -9.45 2.33
CA TYR A 7 -3.93 -10.72 3.01
C TYR A 7 -5.07 -11.48 2.33
N SER A 8 -4.91 -12.79 2.27
CA SER A 8 -5.93 -13.70 1.73
C SER A 8 -6.93 -14.16 2.78
N PHE A 9 -6.46 -14.45 4.00
CA PHE A 9 -7.28 -14.97 5.08
C PHE A 9 -6.96 -14.28 6.41
N GLY A 10 -7.96 -14.19 7.29
CA GLY A 10 -7.77 -13.62 8.61
C GLY A 10 -7.56 -12.10 8.57
N GLN A 11 -8.63 -11.34 8.77
CA GLN A 11 -8.55 -9.88 8.80
C GLN A 11 -7.66 -9.42 9.96
N PRO A 12 -6.63 -8.58 9.71
CA PRO A 12 -5.83 -7.99 10.77
C PRO A 12 -6.64 -6.99 11.59
N ASN A 13 -6.22 -6.74 12.81
CA ASN A 13 -6.74 -5.62 13.58
C ASN A 13 -6.39 -4.29 12.88
N LEU A 14 -7.38 -3.58 12.36
CA LEU A 14 -7.20 -2.41 11.51
C LEU A 14 -6.66 -1.19 12.29
N ASP A 15 -6.95 -1.09 13.60
CA ASP A 15 -6.34 -0.05 14.44
C ASP A 15 -4.81 -0.27 14.54
N THR A 16 -4.39 -1.51 14.73
CA THR A 16 -2.96 -1.87 14.73
C THR A 16 -2.32 -1.60 13.37
N VAL A 17 -3.01 -1.91 12.27
CA VAL A 17 -2.56 -1.60 10.90
C VAL A 17 -2.28 -0.10 10.77
N ARG A 18 -3.22 0.75 11.22
CA ARG A 18 -3.06 2.20 11.20
C ARG A 18 -1.93 2.68 12.11
N GLN A 19 -1.88 2.20 13.35
CA GLN A 19 -0.86 2.59 14.33
C GLN A 19 0.57 2.23 13.87
N GLN A 20 0.72 1.16 13.11
CA GLN A 20 2.01 0.77 12.51
C GLN A 20 2.35 1.54 11.21
N GLY A 21 1.51 2.51 10.83
CA GLY A 21 1.78 3.43 9.74
C GLY A 21 1.39 2.93 8.35
N TYR A 22 0.59 1.86 8.27
CA TYR A 22 0.01 1.45 6.99
C TYR A 22 -1.14 2.37 6.59
N SER A 23 -1.28 2.62 5.30
CA SER A 23 -2.26 3.55 4.74
C SER A 23 -3.21 2.91 3.75
N PHE A 24 -2.94 1.69 3.29
CA PHE A 24 -3.83 0.97 2.40
C PHE A 24 -3.78 -0.54 2.63
N VAL A 25 -4.84 -1.19 2.22
CA VAL A 25 -5.01 -2.64 2.24
C VAL A 25 -5.41 -3.09 0.84
N ALA A 26 -4.81 -4.17 0.35
CA ALA A 26 -5.26 -4.83 -0.86
C ALA A 26 -6.00 -6.13 -0.50
N ARG A 27 -7.14 -6.36 -1.16
CA ARG A 27 -8.02 -7.48 -0.91
C ARG A 27 -8.45 -8.18 -2.18
N TYR A 28 -8.87 -9.41 -2.04
CA TYR A 28 -9.09 -10.34 -3.12
C TYR A 28 -10.55 -10.39 -3.57
N LEU A 29 -10.71 -10.58 -4.88
CA LEU A 29 -11.94 -10.97 -5.57
C LEU A 29 -11.69 -12.35 -6.20
N ALA A 30 -12.66 -13.25 -6.17
CA ALA A 30 -12.57 -14.56 -6.81
C ALA A 30 -13.95 -15.21 -6.87
N VAL A 31 -14.17 -16.17 -7.76
CA VAL A 31 -15.29 -17.11 -7.67
C VAL A 31 -14.95 -18.14 -6.58
N ASP A 32 -15.92 -18.49 -5.76
CA ASP A 32 -15.79 -19.54 -4.73
C ASP A 32 -14.62 -19.39 -3.76
N GLY A 33 -14.09 -18.15 -3.61
CA GLY A 33 -12.94 -17.86 -2.76
C GLY A 33 -13.20 -17.91 -1.24
N GLY A 34 -14.43 -18.18 -0.82
CA GLY A 34 -14.80 -18.24 0.60
C GLY A 34 -14.37 -16.97 1.35
N SER A 35 -13.71 -17.14 2.50
CA SER A 35 -13.21 -16.01 3.30
C SER A 35 -12.03 -15.25 2.70
N LYS A 36 -11.48 -15.69 1.57
CA LYS A 36 -10.51 -14.93 0.79
C LYS A 36 -11.14 -13.70 0.15
N VAL A 37 -12.42 -13.81 -0.28
CA VAL A 37 -13.11 -12.72 -0.98
C VAL A 37 -13.57 -11.66 -0.01
N ILE A 38 -13.26 -10.40 -0.33
CA ILE A 38 -13.68 -9.26 0.46
C ILE A 38 -15.20 -9.14 0.55
N THR A 39 -15.72 -8.82 1.72
CA THR A 39 -17.13 -8.50 1.94
C THR A 39 -17.38 -7.00 1.97
N LYS A 40 -18.65 -6.60 1.76
CA LYS A 40 -19.06 -5.19 1.92
C LYS A 40 -18.72 -4.65 3.32
N THR A 41 -18.99 -5.46 4.34
CA THR A 41 -18.70 -5.10 5.74
C THR A 41 -17.20 -4.83 5.94
N GLU A 42 -16.35 -5.70 5.42
CA GLU A 42 -14.89 -5.53 5.51
C GLU A 42 -14.42 -4.28 4.75
N ALA A 43 -14.94 -4.04 3.54
CA ALA A 43 -14.62 -2.85 2.77
C ALA A 43 -15.00 -1.56 3.52
N ASP A 44 -16.18 -1.54 4.15
CA ASP A 44 -16.61 -0.40 4.96
C ASP A 44 -15.73 -0.21 6.20
N GLN A 45 -15.33 -1.28 6.87
CA GLN A 45 -14.40 -1.22 8.01
C GLN A 45 -13.04 -0.67 7.61
N ILE A 46 -12.44 -1.16 6.52
CA ILE A 46 -11.16 -0.65 6.00
C ILE A 46 -11.24 0.86 5.77
N ARG A 47 -12.31 1.31 5.13
CA ARG A 47 -12.52 2.74 4.85
C ARG A 47 -12.80 3.57 6.11
N ALA A 48 -13.58 3.04 7.04
CA ALA A 48 -13.87 3.71 8.31
C ALA A 48 -12.60 3.95 9.14
N HIS A 49 -11.58 3.08 9.00
CA HIS A 49 -10.27 3.29 9.60
C HIS A 49 -9.35 4.22 8.78
N GLY A 50 -9.86 4.87 7.72
CA GLY A 50 -9.08 5.79 6.88
C GLY A 50 -8.00 5.09 6.04
N LEU A 51 -8.17 3.79 5.77
CA LEU A 51 -7.30 3.01 4.91
C LEU A 51 -7.82 3.04 3.47
N GLY A 52 -6.92 3.20 2.51
CA GLY A 52 -7.22 2.99 1.10
C GLY A 52 -7.46 1.51 0.81
N LEU A 53 -8.38 1.21 -0.09
CA LEU A 53 -8.67 -0.17 -0.54
C LEU A 53 -8.19 -0.35 -1.98
N VAL A 54 -7.41 -1.40 -2.23
CA VAL A 54 -7.02 -1.89 -3.55
C VAL A 54 -7.66 -3.25 -3.76
N LEU A 55 -8.13 -3.54 -4.96
CA LEU A 55 -8.72 -4.84 -5.29
C LEU A 55 -7.86 -5.61 -6.30
N VAL A 56 -7.68 -6.91 -6.03
CA VAL A 56 -7.04 -7.86 -6.93
C VAL A 56 -7.94 -9.06 -7.16
N TYR A 57 -8.13 -9.43 -8.42
CA TYR A 57 -8.82 -10.67 -8.79
C TYR A 57 -7.81 -11.79 -8.94
N GLU A 58 -8.03 -12.87 -8.21
CA GLU A 58 -7.23 -14.08 -8.28
C GLU A 58 -8.09 -15.30 -8.04
N GLN A 59 -8.44 -16.02 -9.11
CA GLN A 59 -9.16 -17.29 -9.01
C GLN A 59 -8.21 -18.41 -8.54
N TYR A 60 -7.06 -18.53 -9.20
CA TYR A 60 -5.92 -19.39 -8.85
C TYR A 60 -4.68 -18.92 -9.62
N ALA A 61 -3.50 -19.31 -9.14
CA ALA A 61 -2.21 -18.79 -9.62
C ALA A 61 -2.02 -18.83 -11.13
N GLY A 62 -2.40 -19.94 -11.78
CA GLY A 62 -2.20 -20.16 -13.22
C GLY A 62 -3.28 -19.60 -14.15
N ARG A 63 -4.29 -18.93 -13.65
CA ARG A 63 -5.50 -18.54 -14.40
C ARG A 63 -5.22 -17.72 -15.66
N ALA A 64 -4.27 -16.81 -15.62
CA ALA A 64 -3.92 -15.97 -16.77
C ALA A 64 -3.36 -16.75 -17.98
N LYS A 65 -2.98 -18.02 -17.82
CA LYS A 65 -2.55 -18.89 -18.94
C LYS A 65 -3.69 -19.25 -19.88
N GLU A 66 -4.94 -19.11 -19.44
CA GLU A 66 -6.12 -19.51 -20.19
C GLU A 66 -6.57 -18.47 -21.22
N GLY A 67 -5.94 -17.30 -21.24
CA GLY A 67 -6.13 -16.30 -22.28
C GLY A 67 -7.46 -15.56 -22.23
N ARG A 68 -7.90 -15.03 -23.37
CA ARG A 68 -8.94 -14.01 -23.49
C ARG A 68 -10.29 -14.42 -22.88
N ALA A 69 -10.80 -15.58 -23.20
CA ALA A 69 -12.12 -16.01 -22.71
C ALA A 69 -12.15 -16.12 -21.17
N ALA A 70 -11.05 -16.58 -20.57
CA ALA A 70 -10.90 -16.59 -19.13
C ALA A 70 -10.86 -15.16 -18.54
N GLY A 71 -10.14 -14.27 -19.19
CA GLY A 71 -10.05 -12.87 -18.79
C GLY A 71 -11.40 -12.15 -18.87
N GLU A 72 -12.20 -12.39 -19.90
CA GLU A 72 -13.55 -11.82 -20.02
C GLU A 72 -14.47 -12.28 -18.89
N ALA A 73 -14.50 -13.58 -18.60
CA ALA A 73 -15.31 -14.14 -17.51
C ALA A 73 -14.86 -13.59 -16.14
N ASP A 74 -13.56 -13.52 -15.92
CA ASP A 74 -12.98 -13.02 -14.67
C ASP A 74 -13.19 -11.50 -14.51
N GLY A 75 -13.07 -10.74 -15.61
CA GLY A 75 -13.37 -9.30 -15.64
C GLY A 75 -14.82 -9.00 -15.26
N GLN A 76 -15.77 -9.77 -15.81
CA GLN A 76 -17.20 -9.65 -15.48
C GLN A 76 -17.47 -9.95 -14.00
N THR A 77 -16.86 -11.03 -13.48
CA THR A 77 -16.96 -11.40 -12.08
C THR A 77 -16.35 -10.35 -11.16
N ALA A 78 -15.13 -9.91 -11.48
CA ALA A 78 -14.41 -8.90 -10.72
C ALA A 78 -15.20 -7.59 -10.64
N LEU A 79 -15.76 -7.14 -11.76
CA LEU A 79 -16.57 -5.92 -11.82
C LEU A 79 -17.83 -6.04 -10.94
N THR A 80 -18.53 -7.18 -11.02
CA THR A 80 -19.74 -7.45 -10.22
C THR A 80 -19.42 -7.44 -8.73
N GLN A 81 -18.36 -8.13 -8.31
CA GLN A 81 -17.94 -8.18 -6.91
C GLN A 81 -17.42 -6.81 -6.41
N ALA A 82 -16.63 -6.10 -7.21
CA ALA A 82 -16.16 -4.76 -6.85
C ALA A 82 -17.35 -3.81 -6.59
N ARG A 83 -18.35 -3.82 -7.46
CA ARG A 83 -19.59 -3.03 -7.28
C ARG A 83 -20.37 -3.44 -6.04
N SER A 84 -20.46 -4.74 -5.72
CA SER A 84 -21.17 -5.24 -4.55
C SER A 84 -20.58 -4.75 -3.23
N VAL A 85 -19.27 -4.48 -3.18
CA VAL A 85 -18.60 -3.91 -2.01
C VAL A 85 -18.54 -2.37 -2.05
N GLY A 86 -19.11 -1.74 -3.09
CA GLY A 86 -19.14 -0.29 -3.26
C GLY A 86 -17.85 0.31 -3.83
N PHE A 87 -16.99 -0.52 -4.42
CA PHE A 87 -15.75 -0.05 -5.07
C PHE A 87 -16.08 0.73 -6.34
N PRO A 88 -15.57 1.96 -6.55
CA PRO A 88 -16.01 2.81 -7.64
C PRO A 88 -15.46 2.35 -8.99
N ASP A 89 -16.29 2.50 -10.03
CA ASP A 89 -15.94 2.17 -11.41
C ASP A 89 -14.81 3.05 -11.99
N THR A 90 -14.35 4.06 -11.27
CA THR A 90 -13.21 4.90 -11.64
C THR A 90 -11.87 4.35 -11.17
N ARG A 91 -11.86 3.27 -10.37
CA ARG A 91 -10.65 2.66 -9.82
C ARG A 91 -10.30 1.37 -10.55
N PRO A 92 -9.00 1.05 -10.70
CA PRO A 92 -8.57 -0.18 -11.35
C PRO A 92 -8.83 -1.41 -10.46
N ILE A 93 -8.95 -2.56 -11.13
CA ILE A 93 -8.86 -3.87 -10.53
C ILE A 93 -7.58 -4.52 -11.05
N TYR A 94 -6.75 -5.03 -10.16
CA TYR A 94 -5.57 -5.79 -10.53
C TYR A 94 -5.97 -7.25 -10.82
N PHE A 95 -5.38 -7.86 -11.85
CA PHE A 95 -5.55 -9.28 -12.20
C PHE A 95 -4.26 -10.01 -11.93
N ALA A 96 -4.31 -11.11 -11.17
CA ALA A 96 -3.14 -11.78 -10.67
C ALA A 96 -2.51 -12.72 -11.71
N VAL A 97 -1.18 -12.59 -11.85
CA VAL A 97 -0.30 -13.53 -12.50
C VAL A 97 0.66 -14.04 -11.43
N ASP A 98 0.18 -14.99 -10.61
CA ASP A 98 0.85 -15.43 -9.40
C ASP A 98 1.66 -16.72 -9.62
N TYR A 99 2.57 -16.68 -10.59
CA TYR A 99 3.49 -17.77 -10.89
C TYR A 99 4.75 -17.27 -11.60
N ASP A 100 5.80 -18.08 -11.58
CA ASP A 100 7.01 -17.79 -12.36
C ASP A 100 6.72 -17.91 -13.85
N THR A 101 6.76 -16.79 -14.55
CA THR A 101 6.39 -16.70 -15.95
C THR A 101 7.59 -16.99 -16.86
N THR A 102 7.33 -17.73 -17.93
CA THR A 102 8.27 -17.88 -19.04
C THR A 102 7.81 -17.05 -20.23
N GLY A 103 8.70 -16.78 -21.17
CA GLY A 103 8.35 -16.05 -22.39
C GLY A 103 7.20 -16.68 -23.19
N THR A 104 6.98 -17.99 -23.06
CA THR A 104 5.89 -18.73 -23.73
C THR A 104 4.50 -18.41 -23.17
N ASN A 105 4.40 -17.97 -21.93
CA ASN A 105 3.11 -17.64 -21.30
C ASN A 105 2.69 -16.20 -21.53
N GLN A 106 3.58 -15.35 -22.01
CA GLN A 106 3.32 -13.90 -22.03
C GLN A 106 2.16 -13.50 -22.95
N ALA A 107 2.05 -14.12 -24.12
CA ALA A 107 0.94 -13.87 -25.03
C ALA A 107 -0.43 -14.22 -24.42
N SER A 108 -0.50 -15.35 -23.70
CA SER A 108 -1.74 -15.74 -23.01
C SER A 108 -2.10 -14.76 -21.90
N ILE A 109 -1.10 -14.24 -21.16
CA ILE A 109 -1.30 -13.22 -20.13
C ILE A 109 -1.87 -11.92 -20.75
N GLU A 110 -1.30 -11.47 -21.85
CA GLU A 110 -1.78 -10.28 -22.56
C GLU A 110 -3.23 -10.47 -23.03
N GLU A 111 -3.55 -11.61 -23.64
CA GLU A 111 -4.92 -11.93 -24.06
C GLU A 111 -5.89 -12.03 -22.85
N TYR A 112 -5.45 -12.58 -21.72
CA TYR A 112 -6.24 -12.61 -20.50
C TYR A 112 -6.57 -11.18 -20.02
N LEU A 113 -5.59 -10.28 -20.02
CA LEU A 113 -5.79 -8.88 -19.61
C LEU A 113 -6.67 -8.12 -20.63
N HIS A 114 -6.56 -8.41 -21.92
CA HIS A 114 -7.46 -7.86 -22.93
C HIS A 114 -8.90 -8.34 -22.71
N GLY A 115 -9.11 -9.63 -22.38
CA GLY A 115 -10.43 -10.14 -22.01
C GLY A 115 -10.99 -9.46 -20.77
N ALA A 116 -10.18 -9.26 -19.73
CA ALA A 116 -10.60 -8.50 -18.55
C ALA A 116 -10.97 -7.05 -18.91
N ALA A 117 -10.26 -6.44 -19.85
CA ALA A 117 -10.53 -5.09 -20.35
C ALA A 117 -11.89 -4.98 -21.08
N ASP A 118 -12.32 -6.02 -21.78
CA ASP A 118 -13.63 -6.06 -22.46
C ASP A 118 -14.79 -5.84 -21.48
N SER A 119 -14.64 -6.32 -20.25
CA SER A 119 -15.66 -6.18 -19.19
C SER A 119 -15.45 -4.95 -18.31
N THR A 120 -14.21 -4.66 -17.91
CA THR A 120 -13.91 -3.61 -16.93
C THR A 120 -13.57 -2.26 -17.55
N GLY A 121 -13.20 -2.25 -18.82
CA GLY A 121 -12.64 -1.11 -19.53
C GLY A 121 -11.10 -1.06 -19.44
N ALA A 122 -10.43 -0.80 -20.56
CA ALA A 122 -8.98 -0.88 -20.68
C ALA A 122 -8.20 0.01 -19.69
N ASN A 123 -8.76 1.17 -19.33
CA ASN A 123 -8.13 2.09 -18.37
C ASN A 123 -8.21 1.61 -16.91
N ARG A 124 -8.96 0.54 -16.66
CA ARG A 124 -9.17 -0.02 -15.31
C ARG A 124 -8.42 -1.32 -15.07
N VAL A 125 -7.76 -1.88 -16.07
CA VAL A 125 -7.01 -3.11 -15.92
C VAL A 125 -5.67 -2.82 -15.28
N GLY A 126 -5.46 -3.42 -14.10
CA GLY A 126 -4.15 -3.57 -13.46
C GLY A 126 -3.65 -5.01 -13.61
N VAL A 127 -2.35 -5.22 -13.49
CA VAL A 127 -1.74 -6.54 -13.41
C VAL A 127 -0.89 -6.66 -12.15
N TYR A 128 -1.04 -7.78 -11.43
CA TYR A 128 -0.10 -8.22 -10.40
C TYR A 128 0.78 -9.31 -10.97
N GLY A 129 2.10 -9.21 -10.77
CA GLY A 129 3.04 -10.24 -11.22
C GLY A 129 4.50 -9.88 -11.01
N SER A 130 5.38 -10.67 -11.60
CA SER A 130 6.84 -10.48 -11.55
C SER A 130 7.28 -9.21 -12.30
N TYR A 131 8.55 -8.83 -12.12
CA TYR A 131 9.19 -7.78 -12.92
C TYR A 131 8.99 -7.99 -14.43
N ALA A 132 9.16 -9.21 -14.93
CA ALA A 132 9.02 -9.52 -16.35
C ALA A 132 7.58 -9.31 -16.86
N VAL A 133 6.58 -9.65 -16.04
CA VAL A 133 5.16 -9.41 -16.36
C VAL A 133 4.88 -7.91 -16.44
N VAL A 134 5.33 -7.15 -15.46
CA VAL A 134 5.13 -5.70 -15.41
C VAL A 134 5.75 -5.03 -16.65
N GLU A 135 7.02 -5.29 -16.93
CA GLU A 135 7.73 -4.69 -18.07
C GLU A 135 7.05 -5.02 -19.40
N ARG A 136 6.65 -6.27 -19.56
CA ARG A 136 6.01 -6.71 -20.79
C ARG A 136 4.62 -6.08 -20.97
N CYS A 137 3.78 -6.13 -19.92
CA CYS A 137 2.44 -5.55 -19.98
C CYS A 137 2.47 -4.01 -20.14
N PHE A 138 3.49 -3.35 -19.60
CA PHE A 138 3.72 -1.93 -19.88
C PHE A 138 4.04 -1.71 -21.35
N THR A 139 4.98 -2.47 -21.92
CA THR A 139 5.43 -2.33 -23.32
C THR A 139 4.29 -2.58 -24.31
N THR A 140 3.44 -3.58 -24.05
CA THR A 140 2.33 -3.93 -24.95
C THR A 140 1.06 -3.13 -24.69
N GLY A 141 0.99 -2.40 -23.55
CA GLY A 141 -0.19 -1.64 -23.18
C GLY A 141 -1.38 -2.51 -22.77
N SER A 142 -1.15 -3.79 -22.42
CA SER A 142 -2.20 -4.72 -21.98
C SER A 142 -2.74 -4.44 -20.57
N ALA A 143 -2.03 -3.61 -19.77
CA ALA A 143 -2.49 -3.09 -18.50
C ALA A 143 -2.14 -1.60 -18.36
N ARG A 144 -2.77 -0.91 -17.39
CA ARG A 144 -2.52 0.50 -17.07
C ARG A 144 -1.97 0.69 -15.66
N PHE A 145 -2.20 -0.26 -14.76
CA PHE A 145 -1.71 -0.26 -13.40
C PHE A 145 -0.86 -1.52 -13.15
N PHE A 146 0.23 -1.38 -12.41
CA PHE A 146 1.23 -2.44 -12.26
C PHE A 146 1.53 -2.65 -10.79
N TRP A 147 1.23 -3.84 -10.27
CA TRP A 147 1.60 -4.26 -8.92
C TRP A 147 2.65 -5.35 -9.04
N GLN A 148 3.89 -5.00 -8.77
CA GLN A 148 5.00 -5.92 -8.86
C GLN A 148 5.19 -6.68 -7.55
N THR A 149 5.32 -8.02 -7.65
CA THR A 149 5.87 -8.82 -6.55
C THR A 149 7.39 -8.94 -6.66
N TYR A 150 8.07 -9.03 -5.50
CA TYR A 150 9.51 -9.34 -5.48
C TYR A 150 9.81 -10.78 -5.88
N ALA A 151 8.84 -11.70 -5.67
CA ALA A 151 8.94 -13.07 -6.12
C ALA A 151 9.16 -13.12 -7.64
N TRP A 152 9.98 -14.04 -8.09
CA TRP A 152 10.35 -14.25 -9.52
C TRP A 152 10.89 -13.01 -10.24
N SER A 153 11.27 -11.97 -9.50
CA SER A 153 11.75 -10.70 -10.05
C SER A 153 13.27 -10.57 -10.08
N ALA A 154 14.01 -11.59 -9.59
CA ALA A 154 15.48 -11.63 -9.56
C ALA A 154 16.11 -10.34 -8.94
N GLY A 155 15.46 -9.77 -7.91
CA GLY A 155 15.91 -8.55 -7.25
C GLY A 155 15.68 -7.26 -8.04
N LYS A 156 15.04 -7.32 -9.22
CA LYS A 156 14.74 -6.14 -10.04
C LYS A 156 13.44 -5.49 -9.58
N VAL A 157 13.40 -4.16 -9.69
CA VAL A 157 12.20 -3.34 -9.45
C VAL A 157 11.93 -2.49 -10.68
N SER A 158 10.73 -2.60 -11.24
CA SER A 158 10.30 -1.81 -12.39
C SER A 158 10.05 -0.35 -11.98
N THR A 159 10.48 0.58 -12.84
CA THR A 159 10.12 1.99 -12.70
C THR A 159 8.66 2.26 -13.03
N HIS A 160 7.98 1.31 -13.67
CA HIS A 160 6.57 1.37 -14.04
C HIS A 160 5.64 0.85 -12.92
N ALA A 161 6.20 0.21 -11.88
CA ALA A 161 5.40 -0.30 -10.77
C ALA A 161 4.63 0.82 -10.07
N HIS A 162 3.33 0.62 -9.86
CA HIS A 162 2.47 1.45 -9.02
C HIS A 162 2.49 1.00 -7.58
N ILE A 163 2.57 -0.33 -7.36
CA ILE A 163 2.73 -0.97 -6.06
C ILE A 163 3.87 -1.98 -6.17
N LEU A 164 4.68 -2.06 -5.12
CA LEU A 164 5.69 -3.11 -4.93
C LEU A 164 5.33 -3.93 -3.69
N GLN A 165 5.05 -5.23 -3.89
CA GLN A 165 5.02 -6.21 -2.80
C GLN A 165 6.46 -6.65 -2.55
N TYR A 166 7.01 -6.34 -1.39
CA TYR A 166 8.44 -6.50 -1.11
C TYR A 166 8.76 -7.55 -0.05
N ARG A 167 7.75 -8.08 0.67
CA ARG A 167 7.95 -9.09 1.71
C ARG A 167 6.66 -9.82 2.01
N ASN A 168 6.72 -11.15 2.07
CA ASN A 168 5.57 -12.01 2.36
C ASN A 168 5.60 -12.56 3.78
N GLY A 169 4.44 -13.03 4.27
CA GLY A 169 4.31 -13.83 5.48
C GLY A 169 4.67 -13.10 6.77
N GLN A 170 4.36 -11.82 6.87
CA GLN A 170 4.60 -11.02 8.07
C GLN A 170 3.37 -11.04 8.99
N THR A 171 3.58 -10.85 10.29
CA THR A 171 2.47 -10.73 11.23
C THR A 171 2.20 -9.26 11.52
N VAL A 172 0.99 -8.79 11.17
CA VAL A 172 0.52 -7.45 11.49
C VAL A 172 -0.91 -7.57 12.03
N GLY A 173 -1.19 -6.92 13.15
CA GLY A 173 -2.53 -6.93 13.74
C GLY A 173 -3.08 -8.33 14.03
N GLY A 174 -2.21 -9.32 14.30
CA GLY A 174 -2.58 -10.70 14.59
C GLY A 174 -2.89 -11.57 13.36
N ALA A 175 -2.71 -11.06 12.14
CA ALA A 175 -2.90 -11.82 10.90
C ALA A 175 -1.59 -11.96 10.10
N SER A 176 -1.53 -12.99 9.25
CA SER A 176 -0.47 -13.14 8.25
C SER A 176 -0.77 -12.26 7.06
N VAL A 177 0.17 -11.41 6.70
CA VAL A 177 0.03 -10.42 5.63
C VAL A 177 1.28 -10.34 4.78
N ASP A 178 1.14 -9.83 3.57
CA ASP A 178 2.24 -9.46 2.71
C ASP A 178 2.40 -7.93 2.68
N LEU A 179 3.64 -7.46 2.69
CA LEU A 179 3.94 -6.04 2.81
C LEU A 179 4.12 -5.38 1.45
N ASN A 180 3.50 -4.23 1.30
CA ASN A 180 3.47 -3.45 0.08
C ASN A 180 3.90 -2.00 0.31
N GLU A 181 4.39 -1.37 -0.74
CA GLU A 181 4.58 0.06 -0.80
C GLU A 181 4.09 0.63 -2.13
N SER A 182 3.48 1.80 -2.11
CA SER A 182 3.17 2.51 -3.35
C SER A 182 4.44 3.10 -3.94
N LYS A 183 4.60 3.00 -5.26
CA LYS A 183 5.70 3.61 -6.01
C LYS A 183 5.24 4.85 -6.77
N GLN A 184 3.92 4.99 -6.99
CA GLN A 184 3.29 6.10 -7.69
C GLN A 184 2.25 6.77 -6.76
N ALA A 185 1.92 8.03 -7.03
CA ALA A 185 0.92 8.79 -6.27
C ALA A 185 -0.48 8.20 -6.46
N ASP A 186 -0.87 7.90 -7.69
CA ASP A 186 -2.08 7.13 -7.99
C ASP A 186 -1.69 5.68 -8.26
N PHE A 187 -1.98 4.81 -7.33
CA PHE A 187 -1.78 3.36 -7.41
C PHE A 187 -3.10 2.59 -7.38
N GLY A 188 -4.20 3.28 -7.68
CA GLY A 188 -5.52 2.65 -7.81
C GLY A 188 -6.30 2.46 -6.51
N ALA A 189 -5.83 2.95 -5.38
CA ALA A 189 -6.55 2.83 -4.13
C ALA A 189 -7.85 3.64 -4.12
N TRP A 190 -8.89 3.09 -3.49
CA TRP A 190 -10.15 3.76 -3.19
C TRP A 190 -10.24 4.12 -1.71
N GLY A 191 -10.70 5.32 -1.40
CA GLY A 191 -10.89 5.83 -0.05
C GLY A 191 -9.93 6.97 0.27
N ILE A 192 -10.15 7.61 1.40
CA ILE A 192 -9.29 8.67 1.90
C ILE A 192 -8.04 8.01 2.47
N LEU A 193 -6.94 8.22 1.80
CA LEU A 193 -5.62 7.94 2.37
C LEU A 193 -5.36 9.02 3.43
N ALA A 194 -5.91 8.82 4.63
CA ALA A 194 -5.47 9.65 5.74
C ALA A 194 -3.95 9.50 5.88
N PRO A 195 -3.20 10.56 6.15
CA PRO A 195 -1.78 10.43 6.43
C PRO A 195 -1.58 9.28 7.42
N ALA A 196 -0.60 8.42 7.15
CA ALA A 196 -0.25 7.37 8.12
C ALA A 196 -0.12 8.04 9.48
N LEU A 197 -0.75 7.48 10.51
CA LEU A 197 -0.48 7.93 11.87
C LEU A 197 1.01 7.64 12.10
N VAL A 198 1.85 8.65 11.89
CA VAL A 198 3.23 8.54 12.34
C VAL A 198 3.10 8.32 13.84
N PRO A 199 3.56 7.19 14.41
CA PRO A 199 3.62 7.07 15.86
C PRO A 199 4.31 8.33 16.34
N ALA A 200 3.68 9.07 17.24
CA ALA A 200 4.41 10.13 17.94
C ALA A 200 5.72 9.48 18.38
N PRO A 201 6.90 10.05 18.07
CA PRO A 201 8.15 9.50 18.52
C PRO A 201 7.94 9.17 19.99
N ALA A 202 8.22 7.91 20.38
CA ALA A 202 8.09 7.50 21.77
C ALA A 202 8.80 8.58 22.56
N VAL A 203 8.05 9.35 23.36
CA VAL A 203 8.64 10.34 24.24
C VAL A 203 9.41 9.47 25.24
N GLU A 204 10.70 9.30 24.98
CA GLU A 204 11.61 8.71 25.95
C GLU A 204 11.43 9.54 27.23
N PRO A 205 11.00 8.93 28.33
CA PRO A 205 10.65 9.66 29.56
C PRO A 205 11.82 10.46 30.16
N THR A 206 12.97 10.47 29.53
CA THR A 206 14.20 11.09 30.07
C THR A 206 15.13 11.68 29.00
N ALA A 207 14.62 12.44 28.05
CA ALA A 207 15.52 13.36 27.38
C ALA A 207 15.94 14.40 28.44
N ARG A 208 17.10 14.22 29.08
CA ARG A 208 17.67 15.26 29.94
C ARG A 208 17.80 16.50 29.08
N LEU A 209 17.14 17.58 29.51
CA LEU A 209 17.28 18.89 28.90
C LEU A 209 18.77 19.20 28.74
N SER A 210 19.16 19.74 27.60
CA SER A 210 20.52 20.23 27.43
C SER A 210 20.75 21.36 28.47
N VAL A 211 21.98 21.57 28.85
CA VAL A 211 22.34 22.65 29.78
C VAL A 211 21.77 23.99 29.33
N ALA A 212 21.76 24.25 28.02
CA ALA A 212 21.20 25.47 27.45
C ALA A 212 19.68 25.55 27.58
N GLN A 213 18.96 24.44 27.42
CA GLN A 213 17.51 24.37 27.60
C GLN A 213 17.12 24.55 29.06
N GLN A 214 17.79 23.87 29.97
CA GLN A 214 17.56 24.03 31.42
C GLN A 214 17.80 25.47 31.84
N TRP A 215 18.90 26.08 31.40
CA TRP A 215 19.20 27.48 31.69
C TRP A 215 18.11 28.43 31.14
N ALA A 216 17.59 28.18 29.93
CA ALA A 216 16.53 29.02 29.35
C ALA A 216 15.20 28.92 30.13
N ILE A 217 14.90 27.74 30.66
CA ILE A 217 13.76 27.55 31.58
C ILE A 217 13.96 28.31 32.90
N ASP A 218 15.12 28.16 33.50
CA ASP A 218 15.48 28.83 34.77
C ASP A 218 15.47 30.37 34.65
N GLN A 219 15.69 30.90 33.45
CA GLN A 219 15.60 32.33 33.15
C GLN A 219 14.18 32.77 32.72
N GLY A 220 13.21 31.86 32.67
CA GLY A 220 11.84 32.18 32.25
C GLY A 220 11.69 32.50 30.75
N ILE A 221 12.68 32.14 29.93
CA ILE A 221 12.66 32.33 28.47
C ILE A 221 11.84 31.25 27.79
N MET A 222 11.79 30.04 28.39
CA MET A 222 11.01 28.89 27.94
C MET A 222 10.13 28.37 29.07
N SER A 223 8.95 27.87 28.74
CA SER A 223 8.03 27.21 29.70
C SER A 223 7.80 25.75 29.29
N PRO A 224 7.83 24.78 30.23
CA PRO A 224 7.38 23.42 29.97
C PRO A 224 5.84 23.35 29.76
N PRO A 225 5.33 22.41 28.92
CA PRO A 225 6.06 21.53 28.03
C PRO A 225 6.65 22.25 26.82
N VAL A 226 7.89 21.91 26.48
CA VAL A 226 8.58 22.48 25.31
C VAL A 226 8.01 21.82 24.04
N ASP A 227 7.68 22.62 23.04
CA ASP A 227 7.30 22.15 21.71
C ASP A 227 8.52 21.57 21.00
N TRP A 228 8.61 20.25 20.97
CA TRP A 228 9.76 19.51 20.41
C TRP A 228 9.90 19.67 18.90
N ASP A 229 8.86 20.04 18.17
CA ASP A 229 8.93 20.28 16.73
C ASP A 229 9.74 21.54 16.39
N ARG A 230 9.93 22.42 17.38
CA ARG A 230 10.78 23.62 17.29
C ARG A 230 12.10 23.52 18.05
N GLN A 231 12.46 22.34 18.51
CA GLN A 231 13.62 22.14 19.39
C GLN A 231 14.95 22.66 18.82
N VAL A 232 15.15 22.58 17.50
CA VAL A 232 16.37 23.08 16.84
C VAL A 232 16.46 24.60 17.00
N ASP A 233 15.37 25.31 16.81
CA ASP A 233 15.32 26.77 16.90
C ASP A 233 15.53 27.24 18.35
N TYR A 234 14.95 26.56 19.32
CA TYR A 234 15.13 26.87 20.74
C TYR A 234 16.54 26.57 21.22
N ASN A 235 17.17 25.51 20.76
CA ASN A 235 18.55 25.21 21.11
C ASN A 235 19.53 26.30 20.60
N ILE A 236 19.33 26.76 19.36
CA ILE A 236 20.14 27.83 18.76
C ILE A 236 19.95 29.14 19.54
N LEU A 237 18.69 29.48 19.82
CA LEU A 237 18.36 30.70 20.56
C LEU A 237 18.91 30.68 21.99
N ALA A 238 18.72 29.57 22.71
CA ALA A 238 19.25 29.42 24.07
C ALA A 238 20.76 29.51 24.10
N TRP A 239 21.45 28.87 23.14
CA TRP A 239 22.92 28.94 23.04
C TRP A 239 23.41 30.36 22.72
N ALA A 240 22.77 31.06 21.80
CA ALA A 240 23.07 32.43 21.45
C ALA A 240 22.92 33.41 22.66
N LEU A 241 21.84 33.24 23.43
CA LEU A 241 21.56 34.04 24.62
C LEU A 241 22.54 33.75 25.76
N MET A 242 22.95 32.49 25.95
CA MET A 242 23.99 32.12 26.92
C MET A 242 25.30 32.78 26.57
N ARG A 243 25.70 32.75 25.30
CA ARG A 243 26.95 33.34 24.81
C ARG A 243 26.96 34.86 24.93
N ALA A 244 25.84 35.52 24.59
CA ALA A 244 25.68 36.97 24.72
C ALA A 244 25.79 37.47 26.17
N ARG A 245 25.50 36.61 27.15
CA ARG A 245 25.59 36.92 28.59
C ARG A 245 26.88 36.42 29.24
N GLY A 246 27.87 35.97 28.45
CA GLY A 246 29.17 35.51 28.94
C GLY A 246 29.15 34.26 29.81
N LYS A 247 28.15 33.40 29.58
CA LYS A 247 27.96 32.11 30.28
C LYS A 247 28.22 30.93 29.34
N THR A 248 29.42 30.85 28.78
CA THR A 248 29.90 29.67 28.01
C THR A 248 30.77 28.80 28.89
#